data_848956c3bfbdc5268eeb1c4441dba61e
#
_entry.id   848956c3bfbdc5268eeb1c4441dba61e
#
_cell.length_a   1.000
_cell.length_b   1.000
_cell.length_c   1.000
_cell.angle_alpha   90.00
_cell.angle_beta   90.00
_cell.angle_gamma   90.00
#
_symmetry.space_group_name_H-M   'P 1'
#
loop_
_entity.id
_entity.type
_entity.pdbx_description
1 polymer ?
#
loop_
_entity_poly.entity_id
_entity_poly.type
_entity_poly.pdbx_seq_one_letter_code
_entity_poly.pdbx_strand_id
1 'polypeptide(L)'
;MRDAGPMLRSLFTCLLILTASSAIAAPAATCQESDNLRFDGFPLSIVQMEQIGLTYAAKNTKAPQVPFAYANKDWLWLKEQYRPGDYFLAYEQLWPASGKPFASGYALVRGRCVLGVLSIRVS
;
A
#
# COMPACT_ATOMS: atom_id res chain seq x y z
N MET A 1 -57.51 -12.57 22.51
CA MET A 1 -57.48 -12.48 21.69
C MET A 1 -56.70 -11.71 21.20
N ARG A 2 -56.43 -11.29 21.01
CA ARG A 2 -55.89 -10.59 20.38
C ARG A 2 -54.60 -10.31 20.63
N ASP A 3 -53.88 -10.73 21.18
CA ASP A 3 -52.71 -10.41 21.48
C ASP A 3 -51.66 -11.01 20.83
N ALA A 4 -51.75 -11.81 19.98
CA ALA A 4 -50.72 -12.50 19.29
C ALA A 4 -49.88 -11.59 18.45
N GLY A 5 -50.43 -10.57 18.03
CA GLY A 5 -49.69 -9.68 17.13
C GLY A 5 -48.41 -9.13 17.65
N PRO A 6 -48.37 -8.71 18.85
CA PRO A 6 -47.15 -8.07 19.34
C PRO A 6 -45.96 -8.97 19.39
N MET A 7 -46.19 -10.24 19.52
CA MET A 7 -45.11 -11.09 19.63
C MET A 7 -44.38 -11.31 18.38
N LEU A 8 -45.04 -11.23 17.32
CA LEU A 8 -44.41 -11.48 16.07
C LEU A 8 -43.38 -10.46 15.70
N ARG A 9 -43.58 -9.30 16.20
CA ARG A 9 -42.70 -8.31 15.77
C ARG A 9 -41.32 -8.46 16.23
N SER A 10 -41.14 -8.95 17.40
CA SER A 10 -39.82 -9.02 17.93
C SER A 10 -38.95 -9.98 17.18
N LEU A 11 -39.53 -10.84 16.42
CA LEU A 11 -38.72 -11.77 15.70
C LEU A 11 -37.99 -11.18 14.55
N PHE A 12 -38.52 -10.14 14.00
CA PHE A 12 -37.88 -9.59 12.87
C PHE A 12 -36.62 -8.86 13.17
N THR A 13 -36.51 -8.30 14.34
CA THR A 13 -35.36 -7.53 14.61
C THR A 13 -34.08 -8.32 14.62
N CYS A 14 -34.19 -9.58 14.94
CA CYS A 14 -32.98 -10.37 15.02
C CYS A 14 -32.37 -10.67 13.69
N LEU A 15 -33.18 -10.73 12.69
CA LEU A 15 -32.64 -11.09 11.40
C LEU A 15 -31.75 -10.06 10.79
N LEU A 16 -32.02 -8.86 11.07
CA LEU A 16 -31.26 -7.80 10.43
C LEU A 16 -29.81 -7.80 10.80
N ILE A 17 -29.52 -8.29 11.96
CA ILE A 17 -28.17 -8.25 12.43
C ILE A 17 -27.28 -9.20 11.67
N LEU A 18 -27.87 -10.25 11.20
CA LEU A 18 -27.08 -11.25 10.52
C LEU A 18 -26.61 -10.86 9.16
N THR A 19 -27.11 -9.78 8.68
CA THR A 19 -26.71 -9.37 7.35
C THR A 19 -25.41 -8.63 7.37
N ALA A 20 -24.73 -8.61 8.47
CA ALA A 20 -23.46 -7.95 8.51
C ALA A 20 -22.59 -8.53 7.43
N SER A 21 -22.14 -7.72 6.58
CA SER A 21 -21.38 -8.19 5.46
C SER A 21 -20.00 -8.58 5.90
N SER A 22 -19.51 -9.58 5.26
CA SER A 22 -18.16 -10.00 5.49
C SER A 22 -17.32 -9.50 4.34
N ALA A 23 -17.19 -8.23 4.26
CA ALA A 23 -16.38 -7.67 3.21
C ALA A 23 -14.95 -8.15 3.38
N ILE A 24 -14.38 -8.66 2.31
CA ILE A 24 -13.00 -9.08 2.33
C ILE A 24 -12.16 -7.87 2.01
N ALA A 25 -11.45 -7.40 2.98
CA ALA A 25 -10.55 -6.27 2.77
C ALA A 25 -9.21 -6.78 2.23
N ALA A 26 -8.52 -5.96 1.48
CA ALA A 26 -7.18 -6.27 1.06
C ALA A 26 -6.30 -6.46 2.30
N PRO A 27 -5.28 -7.31 2.22
CA PRO A 27 -4.40 -7.52 3.36
C PRO A 27 -3.79 -6.20 3.80
N ALA A 28 -3.82 -5.94 5.09
CA ALA A 28 -3.19 -4.75 5.64
C ALA A 28 -1.68 -4.91 5.57
N ALA A 29 -0.99 -3.81 5.36
CA ALA A 29 0.45 -3.82 5.38
C ALA A 29 0.95 -4.07 6.79
N THR A 30 1.98 -4.90 6.91
CA THR A 30 2.61 -5.18 8.19
C THR A 30 4.00 -4.60 8.19
N CYS A 31 4.50 -4.30 9.38
CA CYS A 31 5.84 -3.76 9.55
C CYS A 31 6.87 -4.79 9.11
N GLN A 32 7.80 -4.38 8.26
CA GLN A 32 8.86 -5.25 7.78
C GLN A 32 10.20 -4.78 8.31
N GLU A 33 11.09 -5.71 8.50
CA GLU A 33 12.44 -5.35 8.89
C GLU A 33 13.18 -4.81 7.67
N SER A 34 14.04 -3.83 7.94
CA SER A 34 14.72 -3.13 6.88
C SER A 34 16.23 -3.28 6.95
N ASP A 35 16.71 -4.41 7.47
CA ASP A 35 18.14 -4.58 7.75
C ASP A 35 19.05 -4.37 6.55
N ASN A 36 18.60 -4.75 5.37
CA ASN A 36 19.40 -4.63 4.17
C ASN A 36 18.95 -3.49 3.27
N LEU A 37 18.20 -2.57 3.82
CA LEU A 37 17.75 -1.40 3.07
C LEU A 37 18.52 -0.17 3.51
N ARG A 38 18.95 0.60 2.54
CA ARG A 38 19.57 1.90 2.79
C ARG A 38 18.65 2.97 2.23
N PHE A 39 18.25 3.90 3.08
CA PHE A 39 17.37 4.98 2.68
C PHE A 39 18.16 6.22 2.33
N ASP A 40 17.67 6.98 1.37
CA ASP A 40 18.33 8.17 0.91
C ASP A 40 17.30 9.24 0.57
N GLY A 41 17.70 10.49 0.68
CA GLY A 41 16.85 11.60 0.30
C GLY A 41 15.90 12.05 1.38
N PHE A 42 14.92 12.84 0.96
CA PHE A 42 13.96 13.46 1.85
C PHE A 42 12.63 12.71 1.79
N PRO A 43 11.82 12.81 2.86
CA PRO A 43 10.48 12.24 2.82
C PRO A 43 9.67 12.83 1.67
N LEU A 44 8.98 11.95 0.95
CA LEU A 44 8.18 12.34 -0.21
C LEU A 44 6.71 12.12 0.08
N SER A 45 5.88 13.01 -0.50
CA SER A 45 4.43 12.92 -0.40
C SER A 45 3.87 12.07 -1.54
N ILE A 46 2.57 11.74 -1.47
CA ILE A 46 1.90 11.04 -2.56
C ILE A 46 2.00 11.84 -3.86
N VAL A 47 1.79 13.15 -3.78
CA VAL A 47 1.83 13.99 -4.98
C VAL A 47 3.22 13.96 -5.61
N GLN A 48 4.25 14.06 -4.80
CA GLN A 48 5.62 13.97 -5.29
C GLN A 48 5.90 12.60 -5.92
N MET A 49 5.43 11.55 -5.30
CA MET A 49 5.58 10.20 -5.83
C MET A 49 4.88 10.03 -7.17
N GLU A 50 3.68 10.59 -7.32
CA GLU A 50 2.96 10.53 -8.59
C GLU A 50 3.74 11.24 -9.69
N GLN A 51 4.33 12.38 -9.40
CA GLN A 51 5.15 13.11 -10.35
C GLN A 51 6.41 12.33 -10.74
N ILE A 52 7.06 11.77 -9.75
CA ILE A 52 8.23 10.92 -10.00
C ILE A 52 7.84 9.73 -10.87
N GLY A 53 6.72 9.12 -10.57
CA GLY A 53 6.25 7.96 -11.31
C GLY A 53 5.91 8.28 -12.76
N LEU A 54 5.32 9.43 -13.03
CA LEU A 54 5.02 9.85 -14.39
C LEU A 54 6.29 10.18 -15.16
N THR A 55 7.24 10.83 -14.50
CA THR A 55 8.53 11.11 -15.11
C THR A 55 9.26 9.81 -15.46
N TYR A 56 9.17 8.83 -14.58
CA TYR A 56 9.73 7.50 -14.82
C TYR A 56 9.09 6.85 -16.06
N ALA A 57 7.77 6.89 -16.14
CA ALA A 57 7.05 6.28 -17.26
C ALA A 57 7.40 6.96 -18.59
N ALA A 58 7.59 8.26 -18.57
CA ALA A 58 7.87 9.01 -19.80
C ALA A 58 9.20 8.64 -20.44
N LYS A 59 10.10 8.02 -19.69
CA LYS A 59 11.40 7.61 -20.23
C LYS A 59 11.28 6.45 -21.20
N ASN A 60 10.19 5.71 -21.15
CA ASN A 60 9.96 4.62 -22.07
C ASN A 60 8.55 4.75 -22.63
N THR A 61 8.46 5.29 -23.83
CA THR A 61 7.15 5.55 -24.46
C THR A 61 6.40 4.28 -24.82
N LYS A 62 7.05 3.13 -24.80
CA LYS A 62 6.39 1.85 -25.06
C LYS A 62 5.79 1.25 -23.79
N ALA A 63 6.13 1.77 -22.62
CA ALA A 63 5.57 1.31 -21.37
C ALA A 63 4.24 2.02 -21.10
N PRO A 64 3.40 1.48 -20.23
CA PRO A 64 2.18 2.18 -19.81
C PRO A 64 2.52 3.56 -19.25
N GLN A 65 1.80 4.58 -19.70
CA GLN A 65 2.06 5.96 -19.31
C GLN A 65 1.25 6.31 -18.05
N VAL A 66 1.47 5.54 -17.02
CA VAL A 66 0.88 5.71 -15.69
C VAL A 66 2.03 5.75 -14.69
N PRO A 67 1.81 6.24 -13.47
CA PRO A 67 2.92 6.31 -12.51
C PRO A 67 3.65 4.98 -12.37
N PHE A 68 4.95 5.03 -12.55
CA PHE A 68 5.88 3.89 -12.48
C PHE A 68 5.67 2.82 -13.55
N ALA A 69 4.94 3.14 -14.62
CA ALA A 69 4.82 2.28 -15.80
C ALA A 69 4.40 0.85 -15.42
N TYR A 70 5.24 -0.15 -15.72
CA TYR A 70 4.92 -1.55 -15.41
C TYR A 70 4.81 -1.83 -13.91
N ALA A 71 5.38 -1.01 -13.07
CA ALA A 71 5.30 -1.16 -11.62
C ALA A 71 4.10 -0.41 -11.04
N ASN A 72 3.18 0.08 -11.87
CA ASN A 72 2.04 0.84 -11.41
C ASN A 72 1.18 0.07 -10.40
N LYS A 73 1.05 -1.24 -10.57
CA LYS A 73 0.25 -2.05 -9.67
C LYS A 73 0.79 -1.97 -8.23
N ASP A 74 2.10 -2.03 -8.08
CA ASP A 74 2.72 -1.93 -6.77
C ASP A 74 2.55 -0.53 -6.20
N TRP A 75 2.63 0.49 -7.05
CA TRP A 75 2.38 1.86 -6.62
C TRP A 75 0.95 2.03 -6.11
N LEU A 76 -0.03 1.49 -6.82
CA LEU A 76 -1.42 1.60 -6.40
C LEU A 76 -1.64 0.90 -5.05
N TRP A 77 -0.99 -0.23 -4.84
CA TRP A 77 -1.08 -0.92 -3.56
C TRP A 77 -0.49 -0.08 -2.42
N LEU A 78 0.68 0.49 -2.63
CA LEU A 78 1.30 1.35 -1.63
C LEU A 78 0.42 2.57 -1.32
N LYS A 79 -0.15 3.17 -2.36
CA LYS A 79 -1.02 4.32 -2.20
C LYS A 79 -2.24 3.97 -1.36
N GLU A 80 -2.76 2.76 -1.52
CA GLU A 80 -3.88 2.27 -0.75
C GLU A 80 -3.52 2.08 0.73
N GLN A 81 -2.29 1.72 1.03
CA GLN A 81 -1.83 1.52 2.40
C GLN A 81 -1.52 2.83 3.12
N TYR A 82 -1.33 3.89 2.39
CA TYR A 82 -0.93 5.17 2.96
C TYR A 82 -1.95 5.72 3.94
N ARG A 83 -1.46 6.23 5.07
CA ARG A 83 -2.25 6.91 6.09
C ARG A 83 -1.60 8.26 6.39
N PRO A 84 -2.37 9.25 6.86
CA PRO A 84 -1.79 10.53 7.25
C PRO A 84 -0.64 10.33 8.23
N GLY A 85 0.46 11.02 7.98
CA GLY A 85 1.67 10.87 8.76
C GLY A 85 2.70 9.96 8.16
N ASP A 86 2.29 9.10 7.21
CA ASP A 86 3.23 8.26 6.49
C ASP A 86 3.97 9.09 5.46
N TYR A 87 5.10 8.56 5.00
CA TYR A 87 5.86 9.20 3.94
C TYR A 87 6.60 8.14 3.13
N PHE A 88 7.08 8.55 1.95
CA PHE A 88 7.85 7.67 1.09
C PHE A 88 9.32 8.09 1.13
N LEU A 89 10.21 7.11 1.07
CA LEU A 89 11.64 7.34 0.98
C LEU A 89 12.23 6.49 -0.14
N ALA A 90 13.19 7.05 -0.83
CA ALA A 90 13.99 6.29 -1.77
C ALA A 90 14.85 5.29 -1.00
N TYR A 91 15.03 4.10 -1.55
CA TYR A 91 15.83 3.08 -0.91
C TYR A 91 16.71 2.35 -1.92
N GLU A 92 17.77 1.74 -1.40
CA GLU A 92 18.54 0.75 -2.10
C GLU A 92 18.54 -0.52 -1.26
N GLN A 93 18.40 -1.67 -1.89
CA GLN A 93 18.50 -2.96 -1.21
C GLN A 93 19.88 -3.53 -1.45
N LEU A 94 20.53 -3.95 -0.39
CA LEU A 94 21.94 -4.33 -0.44
C LEU A 94 22.09 -5.83 -0.25
N TRP A 95 23.09 -6.41 -0.94
CA TRP A 95 23.48 -7.78 -0.69
C TRP A 95 24.09 -7.88 0.71
N PRO A 96 23.63 -8.81 1.55
CA PRO A 96 24.14 -8.87 2.93
C PRO A 96 25.65 -9.08 3.01
N ALA A 97 26.20 -9.89 2.13
CA ALA A 97 27.62 -10.23 2.21
C ALA A 97 28.54 -9.11 1.73
N SER A 98 28.15 -8.42 0.66
CA SER A 98 29.03 -7.43 0.04
C SER A 98 28.64 -6.00 0.34
N GLY A 99 27.42 -5.76 0.78
CA GLY A 99 26.90 -4.41 0.97
C GLY A 99 26.66 -3.66 -0.33
N LYS A 100 26.70 -4.35 -1.46
CA LYS A 100 26.45 -3.72 -2.75
C LYS A 100 24.98 -3.66 -3.06
N PRO A 101 24.48 -2.57 -3.67
CA PRO A 101 23.07 -2.49 -4.01
C PRO A 101 22.73 -3.39 -5.18
N PHE A 102 21.56 -4.03 -5.10
CA PHE A 102 21.04 -4.85 -6.20
C PHE A 102 19.63 -4.47 -6.60
N ALA A 103 18.96 -3.65 -5.83
CA ALA A 103 17.63 -3.17 -6.17
C ALA A 103 17.45 -1.78 -5.60
N SER A 104 16.60 -1.00 -6.21
CA SER A 104 16.28 0.33 -5.71
C SER A 104 14.85 0.69 -6.05
N GLY A 105 14.32 1.65 -5.33
CA GLY A 105 12.96 2.12 -5.53
C GLY A 105 12.54 3.03 -4.41
N TYR A 106 11.30 2.87 -3.97
CA TYR A 106 10.70 3.70 -2.94
C TYR A 106 10.00 2.84 -1.92
N ALA A 107 10.05 3.25 -0.66
CA ALA A 107 9.43 2.55 0.45
C ALA A 107 8.37 3.44 1.08
N LEU A 108 7.27 2.84 1.52
CA LEU A 108 6.28 3.51 2.35
C LEU A 108 6.67 3.27 3.80
N VAL A 109 6.85 4.36 4.55
CA VAL A 109 7.35 4.31 5.92
C VAL A 109 6.34 4.93 6.87
N ARG A 110 6.11 4.24 7.98
CA ARG A 110 5.28 4.71 9.07
C ARG A 110 6.09 4.64 10.35
N GLY A 111 6.48 5.80 10.88
CA GLY A 111 7.40 5.81 12.02
C GLY A 111 8.72 5.18 11.64
N ARG A 112 9.06 4.06 12.25
CA ARG A 112 10.28 3.33 11.91
C ARG A 112 10.00 2.07 11.10
N CYS A 113 8.79 1.95 10.61
CA CYS A 113 8.32 0.72 10.02
C CYS A 113 8.22 0.85 8.53
N VAL A 114 8.81 -0.06 7.80
CA VAL A 114 8.64 -0.15 6.36
C VAL A 114 7.41 -1.00 6.10
N LEU A 115 6.40 -0.40 5.48
CA LEU A 115 5.14 -1.09 5.21
C LEU A 115 5.17 -1.83 3.87
N GLY A 116 5.98 -1.37 2.96
CA GLY A 116 6.11 -2.01 1.66
C GLY A 116 7.07 -1.23 0.79
N VAL A 117 7.46 -1.83 -0.31
CA VAL A 117 8.41 -1.22 -1.22
C VAL A 117 7.91 -1.33 -2.66
N LEU A 118 8.35 -0.40 -3.47
CA LEU A 118 8.14 -0.38 -4.89
C LEU A 118 9.53 -0.44 -5.54
N SER A 119 9.86 -1.59 -6.10
CA SER A 119 11.17 -1.77 -6.75
C SER A 119 11.06 -1.37 -8.22
N ILE A 120 11.90 -0.46 -8.63
CA ILE A 120 11.91 0.01 -10.01
C ILE A 120 13.21 -0.31 -10.74
N ARG A 121 14.19 -0.82 -10.02
CA ARG A 121 15.47 -1.18 -10.62
C ARG A 121 16.00 -2.41 -9.91
N VAL A 122 16.35 -3.41 -10.68
CA VAL A 122 16.95 -4.65 -10.17
C VAL A 122 18.16 -4.96 -11.03
N SER A 123 19.28 -5.23 -10.39
CA SER A 123 20.52 -5.55 -11.10
C SER A 123 20.75 -7.04 -11.08
#